data_b0b95ef025b947aeefd8d2a326adc588
#
_entry.id   b0b95ef025b947aeefd8d2a326adc588
#
_cell.length_a   1.000
_cell.length_b   1.000
_cell.length_c   1.000
_cell.angle_alpha   90.00
_cell.angle_beta   90.00
_cell.angle_gamma   90.00
#
_symmetry.space_group_name_H-M   'P 1'
#
loop_
_entity.id
_entity.type
_entity.pdbx_description
1 polymer ?
#
loop_
_entity_poly.entity_id
_entity_poly.type
_entity_poly.pdbx_seq_one_letter_code
_entity_poly.pdbx_strand_id
1 'polypeptide(L)'
;LMDRIELGTQSLKEYRSFADSETEVQGTENTGVLRDKLNSTNVNDTLIVTSIQKMSNVKAGERGVTQAWLDQLAARRIVFIVDECHRSTFGDMLQDIRRSFPNALFFGFTGTPILDENQKKNSTTAMVFGRCLHRYSIADGIRDHNVLGFDPYMVTTYKDSEVRRAVALDKAKAESAEDALADSVKAKVFQHYMDKSEVPMGPMVDGAGNRISGIEDFLG
;
A
#
# COMPACT_ATOMS: atom_id res chain seq x y z
N LEU A 1 0.00 -1.34 16.95
CA LEU A 1 -1.01 -2.22 16.35
C LEU A 1 -0.46 -2.83 15.08
N MET A 2 -0.57 -4.14 14.93
CA MET A 2 -0.05 -4.93 13.81
C MET A 2 -1.19 -5.59 13.04
N ASP A 3 -0.99 -5.81 11.74
CA ASP A 3 -2.00 -6.47 10.88
C ASP A 3 -1.87 -8.00 10.92
N ARG A 4 -0.64 -8.53 10.93
CA ARG A 4 -0.36 -9.97 10.86
C ARG A 4 0.23 -10.50 12.15
N ILE A 5 -0.06 -11.77 12.45
CA ILE A 5 0.44 -12.47 13.64
C ILE A 5 1.97 -12.52 13.64
N GLU A 6 2.59 -12.83 12.48
CA GLU A 6 4.04 -12.92 12.34
C GLU A 6 4.71 -11.58 12.63
N LEU A 7 4.16 -10.47 12.10
CA LEU A 7 4.64 -9.12 12.40
C LEU A 7 4.50 -8.80 13.89
N GLY A 8 3.42 -9.24 14.53
CA GLY A 8 3.22 -9.08 15.96
C GLY A 8 4.29 -9.79 16.78
N THR A 9 4.66 -11.01 16.40
CA THR A 9 5.70 -11.78 17.08
C THR A 9 7.08 -11.16 16.90
N GLN A 10 7.41 -10.75 15.67
CA GLN A 10 8.66 -10.07 15.37
C GLN A 10 8.78 -8.74 16.12
N SER A 11 7.74 -7.92 16.05
CA SER A 11 7.70 -6.63 16.75
C SER A 11 7.81 -6.79 18.26
N LEU A 12 7.14 -7.80 18.84
CA LEU A 12 7.26 -8.08 20.27
C LEU A 12 8.72 -8.39 20.66
N LYS A 13 9.39 -9.21 19.84
CA LYS A 13 10.81 -9.55 20.06
C LYS A 13 11.69 -8.31 19.96
N GLU A 14 11.51 -7.50 18.93
CA GLU A 14 12.31 -6.29 18.71
C GLU A 14 12.07 -5.26 19.82
N TYR A 15 10.82 -4.97 20.18
CA TYR A 15 10.53 -4.03 21.28
C TYR A 15 11.13 -4.50 22.61
N ARG A 16 11.12 -5.81 22.90
CA ARG A 16 11.76 -6.37 24.09
C ARG A 16 13.26 -6.18 24.09
N SER A 17 13.91 -6.24 22.94
CA SER A 17 15.37 -6.03 22.84
C SER A 17 15.79 -4.57 23.11
N PHE A 18 14.88 -3.62 23.00
CA PHE A 18 15.09 -2.21 23.31
C PHE A 18 14.63 -1.80 24.70
N ALA A 19 13.85 -2.65 25.39
CA ALA A 19 13.35 -2.39 26.72
C ALA A 19 14.41 -2.73 27.78
N ASP A 20 14.40 -2.04 28.90
CA ASP A 20 15.29 -2.32 30.04
C ASP A 20 14.98 -3.70 30.65
N SER A 21 13.73 -4.16 30.51
CA SER A 21 13.27 -5.49 30.91
C SER A 21 12.29 -6.05 29.91
N GLU A 22 12.39 -7.36 29.57
CA GLU A 22 11.45 -8.05 28.70
C GLU A 22 10.01 -8.03 29.22
N THR A 23 9.83 -7.87 30.53
CA THR A 23 8.52 -7.79 31.19
C THR A 23 7.78 -6.47 30.92
N GLU A 24 8.45 -5.43 30.41
CA GLU A 24 7.84 -4.13 30.10
C GLU A 24 7.05 -4.14 28.80
N VAL A 25 7.28 -5.13 27.93
CA VAL A 25 6.62 -5.25 26.62
C VAL A 25 5.71 -6.46 26.60
N GLN A 26 4.42 -6.21 26.54
CA GLN A 26 3.36 -7.21 26.64
C GLN A 26 2.79 -7.59 25.28
N GLY A 27 2.81 -8.89 24.97
CA GLY A 27 2.04 -9.48 23.88
C GLY A 27 0.61 -9.81 24.31
N THR A 28 -0.27 -10.00 23.33
CA THR A 28 -1.65 -10.42 23.58
C THR A 28 -2.00 -11.64 22.74
N GLU A 29 -2.40 -12.75 23.39
CA GLU A 29 -2.82 -13.97 22.71
C GLU A 29 -4.25 -13.83 22.16
N ASN A 30 -5.12 -13.23 22.93
CA ASN A 30 -6.53 -13.02 22.58
C ASN A 30 -7.07 -11.67 23.11
N THR A 31 -8.32 -11.35 22.76
CA THR A 31 -8.98 -10.10 23.17
C THR A 31 -9.20 -10.01 24.70
N GLY A 32 -9.37 -11.16 25.39
CA GLY A 32 -9.50 -11.18 26.85
C GLY A 32 -8.22 -10.70 27.53
N VAL A 33 -7.07 -11.31 27.17
CA VAL A 33 -5.74 -10.89 27.65
C VAL A 33 -5.47 -9.42 27.33
N LEU A 34 -5.86 -8.94 26.14
CA LEU A 34 -5.73 -7.52 25.79
C LEU A 34 -6.52 -6.64 26.76
N ARG A 35 -7.76 -7.00 27.08
CA ARG A 35 -8.61 -6.23 28.01
C ARG A 35 -8.04 -6.20 29.42
N ASP A 36 -7.53 -7.33 29.91
CA ASP A 36 -6.91 -7.42 31.24
C ASP A 36 -5.70 -6.47 31.31
N LYS A 37 -4.86 -6.45 30.28
CA LYS A 37 -3.71 -5.54 30.20
C LYS A 37 -4.13 -4.07 30.07
N LEU A 38 -5.14 -3.76 29.26
CA LEU A 38 -5.69 -2.42 29.16
C LEU A 38 -6.28 -1.92 30.49
N ASN A 39 -6.81 -2.82 31.31
CA ASN A 39 -7.35 -2.49 32.64
C ASN A 39 -6.27 -2.39 33.72
N SER A 40 -5.09 -2.95 33.49
CA SER A 40 -3.99 -2.98 34.43
C SER A 40 -3.52 -1.57 34.79
N THR A 41 -3.11 -1.40 36.04
CA THR A 41 -2.40 -0.22 36.55
C THR A 41 -0.90 -0.49 36.73
N ASN A 42 -0.45 -1.70 36.39
CA ASN A 42 0.95 -2.07 36.44
C ASN A 42 1.74 -1.33 35.35
N VAL A 43 2.83 -0.70 35.71
CA VAL A 43 3.73 -0.02 34.75
C VAL A 43 4.29 -0.94 33.68
N ASN A 44 4.43 -2.23 33.98
CA ASN A 44 4.90 -3.25 33.01
C ASN A 44 3.86 -3.55 31.91
N ASP A 45 2.62 -3.16 32.06
CA ASP A 45 1.55 -3.30 31.06
C ASP A 45 1.36 -1.99 30.22
N THR A 46 2.33 -1.10 30.25
CA THR A 46 2.24 0.20 29.55
C THR A 46 2.45 0.09 28.05
N LEU A 47 3.34 -0.80 27.62
CA LEU A 47 3.62 -1.06 26.19
C LEU A 47 3.01 -2.40 25.76
N ILE A 48 1.94 -2.34 24.98
CA ILE A 48 1.17 -3.50 24.55
C ILE A 48 1.29 -3.69 23.04
N VAL A 49 1.80 -4.84 22.61
CA VAL A 49 1.82 -5.26 21.20
C VAL A 49 0.60 -6.13 20.93
N THR A 50 -0.27 -5.70 20.03
CA THR A 50 -1.51 -6.41 19.70
C THR A 50 -1.90 -6.25 18.23
N SER A 51 -2.80 -7.11 17.74
CA SER A 51 -3.34 -6.96 16.39
C SER A 51 -4.48 -5.95 16.34
N ILE A 52 -4.65 -5.33 15.16
CA ILE A 52 -5.76 -4.40 14.93
C ILE A 52 -7.11 -5.08 15.09
N GLN A 53 -7.24 -6.37 14.72
CA GLN A 53 -8.46 -7.15 14.86
C GLN A 53 -8.86 -7.33 16.33
N LYS A 54 -7.88 -7.62 17.21
CA LYS A 54 -8.15 -7.71 18.64
C LYS A 54 -8.56 -6.38 19.23
N MET A 55 -7.89 -5.30 18.80
CA MET A 55 -8.17 -3.95 19.29
C MET A 55 -9.52 -3.42 18.81
N SER A 56 -9.94 -3.68 17.57
CA SER A 56 -11.25 -3.28 17.04
C SER A 56 -12.42 -3.99 17.73
N ASN A 57 -12.19 -5.15 18.38
CA ASN A 57 -13.16 -5.84 19.20
C ASN A 57 -13.30 -5.25 20.62
N VAL A 58 -12.49 -4.26 20.98
CA VAL A 58 -12.60 -3.51 22.24
C VAL A 58 -13.59 -2.35 22.04
N LYS A 59 -14.88 -2.68 21.94
CA LYS A 59 -15.97 -1.74 21.74
C LYS A 59 -17.17 -2.12 22.61
N ALA A 60 -18.04 -1.16 22.93
CA ALA A 60 -19.22 -1.39 23.77
C ALA A 60 -20.13 -2.48 23.19
N GLY A 61 -20.65 -3.32 24.06
CA GLY A 61 -21.55 -4.43 23.71
C GLY A 61 -20.82 -5.71 23.30
N GLU A 62 -19.52 -5.66 23.04
CA GLU A 62 -18.74 -6.84 22.69
C GLU A 62 -18.18 -7.53 23.95
N ARG A 63 -18.46 -8.84 24.10
CA ARG A 63 -17.85 -9.71 25.13
C ARG A 63 -17.77 -9.10 26.53
N GLY A 64 -18.82 -8.38 26.96
CA GLY A 64 -18.90 -7.77 28.30
C GLY A 64 -18.15 -6.44 28.45
N VAL A 65 -17.75 -5.80 27.36
CA VAL A 65 -17.25 -4.40 27.38
C VAL A 65 -18.42 -3.46 27.58
N THR A 66 -18.41 -2.70 28.68
CA THR A 66 -19.43 -1.68 28.97
C THR A 66 -18.96 -0.31 28.48
N GLN A 67 -19.89 0.59 28.18
CA GLN A 67 -19.55 1.96 27.83
C GLN A 67 -18.79 2.66 28.98
N ALA A 68 -19.22 2.48 30.21
CA ALA A 68 -18.57 3.07 31.38
C ALA A 68 -17.08 2.66 31.52
N TRP A 69 -16.78 1.38 31.20
CA TRP A 69 -15.39 0.92 31.19
C TRP A 69 -14.58 1.55 30.04
N LEU A 70 -15.16 1.68 28.84
CA LEU A 70 -14.51 2.37 27.73
C LEU A 70 -14.25 3.85 28.05
N ASP A 71 -15.19 4.54 28.67
CA ASP A 71 -15.06 5.93 29.05
C ASP A 71 -13.92 6.13 30.06
N GLN A 72 -13.81 5.23 31.05
CA GLN A 72 -12.68 5.23 32.00
C GLN A 72 -11.34 4.98 31.30
N LEU A 73 -11.31 4.05 30.33
CA LEU A 73 -10.11 3.74 29.57
C LEU A 73 -9.73 4.88 28.61
N ALA A 74 -10.73 5.47 27.94
CA ALA A 74 -10.53 6.61 27.03
C ALA A 74 -10.10 7.89 27.74
N ALA A 75 -10.32 8.02 29.05
CA ALA A 75 -9.81 9.09 29.87
C ALA A 75 -8.28 8.98 30.11
N ARG A 76 -7.69 7.81 29.89
CA ARG A 76 -6.25 7.62 29.99
C ARG A 76 -5.55 8.21 28.77
N ARG A 77 -4.27 8.51 28.95
CA ARG A 77 -3.39 8.97 27.88
C ARG A 77 -2.92 7.79 27.04
N ILE A 78 -3.60 7.54 25.92
CA ILE A 78 -3.32 6.39 25.05
C ILE A 78 -2.69 6.87 23.73
N VAL A 79 -1.65 6.16 23.29
CA VAL A 79 -0.99 6.36 22.00
C VAL A 79 -1.05 5.06 21.21
N PHE A 80 -1.60 5.13 20.01
CA PHE A 80 -1.60 4.02 19.06
C PHE A 80 -0.52 4.22 18.02
N ILE A 81 0.40 3.29 17.95
CA ILE A 81 1.38 3.14 16.88
C ILE A 81 0.85 2.06 15.94
N VAL A 82 0.57 2.42 14.69
CA VAL A 82 -0.04 1.55 13.69
C VAL A 82 0.98 1.28 12.60
N ASP A 83 1.44 0.05 12.52
CA ASP A 83 2.37 -0.40 11.49
C ASP A 83 1.62 -0.83 10.23
N GLU A 84 2.27 -0.73 9.06
CA GLU A 84 1.66 -1.02 7.75
C GLU A 84 0.31 -0.31 7.52
N CYS A 85 0.22 0.94 7.95
CA CYS A 85 -1.03 1.69 8.05
C CYS A 85 -1.73 1.99 6.70
N HIS A 86 -1.11 1.66 5.57
CA HIS A 86 -1.67 1.77 4.22
C HIS A 86 -2.65 0.64 3.87
N ARG A 87 -2.71 -0.44 4.65
CA ARG A 87 -3.52 -1.61 4.30
C ARG A 87 -5.01 -1.31 4.38
N SER A 88 -5.76 -1.75 3.38
CA SER A 88 -7.19 -1.47 3.21
C SER A 88 -8.09 -2.03 4.33
N THR A 89 -7.64 -3.10 5.00
CA THR A 89 -8.31 -3.69 6.15
C THR A 89 -8.31 -2.79 7.39
N PHE A 90 -7.43 -1.78 7.42
CA PHE A 90 -7.35 -0.85 8.53
C PHE A 90 -8.48 0.19 8.56
N GLY A 91 -9.11 0.52 7.43
CA GLY A 91 -10.06 1.62 7.35
C GLY A 91 -11.20 1.50 8.36
N ASP A 92 -11.97 0.43 8.29
CA ASP A 92 -13.16 0.24 9.14
C ASP A 92 -12.77 -0.07 10.59
N MET A 93 -11.79 -1.00 10.78
CA MET A 93 -11.32 -1.36 12.12
C MET A 93 -10.67 -0.18 12.86
N LEU A 94 -9.90 0.64 12.15
CA LEU A 94 -9.28 1.82 12.75
C LEU A 94 -10.33 2.87 13.12
N GLN A 95 -11.39 3.01 12.33
CA GLN A 95 -12.52 3.88 12.69
C GLN A 95 -13.23 3.39 13.95
N ASP A 96 -13.44 2.08 14.11
CA ASP A 96 -14.00 1.50 15.32
C ASP A 96 -13.12 1.79 16.54
N ILE A 97 -11.81 1.63 16.41
CA ILE A 97 -10.85 1.95 17.48
C ILE A 97 -10.92 3.45 17.82
N ARG A 98 -10.96 4.34 16.82
CA ARG A 98 -11.06 5.78 17.04
C ARG A 98 -12.35 6.20 17.75
N ARG A 99 -13.48 5.54 17.44
CA ARG A 99 -14.74 5.77 18.14
C ARG A 99 -14.65 5.34 19.60
N SER A 100 -13.98 4.22 19.89
CA SER A 100 -13.79 3.74 21.27
C SER A 100 -12.77 4.58 22.07
N PHE A 101 -11.83 5.23 21.37
CA PHE A 101 -10.74 5.99 21.99
C PHE A 101 -10.59 7.40 21.36
N PRO A 102 -11.57 8.30 21.54
CA PRO A 102 -11.61 9.58 20.84
C PRO A 102 -10.47 10.53 21.22
N ASN A 103 -9.90 10.38 22.41
CA ASN A 103 -8.81 11.22 22.94
C ASN A 103 -7.42 10.64 22.69
N ALA A 104 -7.31 9.45 22.06
CA ALA A 104 -6.03 8.80 21.80
C ALA A 104 -5.29 9.47 20.63
N LEU A 105 -3.96 9.41 20.69
CA LEU A 105 -3.09 9.80 19.58
C LEU A 105 -2.82 8.61 18.67
N PHE A 106 -2.80 8.85 17.37
CA PHE A 106 -2.56 7.82 16.36
C PHE A 106 -1.38 8.20 15.48
N PHE A 107 -0.37 7.36 15.45
CA PHE A 107 0.78 7.47 14.55
C PHE A 107 0.79 6.28 13.60
N GLY A 108 0.80 6.55 12.29
CA GLY A 108 0.89 5.53 11.24
C GLY A 108 2.29 5.43 10.67
N PHE A 109 2.79 4.21 10.52
CA PHE A 109 4.04 3.89 9.83
C PHE A 109 3.73 3.08 8.58
N THR A 110 4.39 3.40 7.47
CA THR A 110 4.25 2.66 6.22
C THR A 110 5.40 2.93 5.27
N GLY A 111 5.84 1.89 4.58
CA GLY A 111 6.79 2.02 3.45
C GLY A 111 6.11 2.41 2.14
N THR A 112 4.78 2.26 2.03
CA THR A 112 3.99 2.49 0.81
C THR A 112 2.75 3.31 1.08
N PRO A 113 2.88 4.63 1.35
CA PRO A 113 1.73 5.48 1.64
C PRO A 113 0.73 5.52 0.47
N ILE A 114 -0.56 5.61 0.79
CA ILE A 114 -1.61 5.86 -0.18
C ILE A 114 -1.68 7.37 -0.40
N LEU A 115 -1.36 7.79 -1.61
CA LEU A 115 -1.40 9.18 -2.08
C LEU A 115 -2.65 9.41 -2.94
N ASP A 116 -2.86 10.64 -3.39
CA ASP A 116 -4.01 10.98 -4.26
C ASP A 116 -4.00 10.20 -5.57
N GLU A 117 -2.81 9.91 -6.11
CA GLU A 117 -2.59 9.19 -7.38
C GLU A 117 -2.95 7.70 -7.31
N ASN A 118 -2.85 7.09 -6.12
CA ASN A 118 -3.09 5.66 -5.91
C ASN A 118 -4.18 5.39 -4.87
N GLN A 119 -5.15 6.28 -4.74
CA GLN A 119 -6.26 6.18 -3.78
C GLN A 119 -6.98 4.83 -3.86
N LYS A 120 -7.25 4.27 -2.69
CA LYS A 120 -8.12 3.11 -2.54
C LYS A 120 -9.33 3.50 -1.68
N LYS A 121 -10.54 3.20 -2.15
CA LYS A 121 -11.80 3.55 -1.45
C LYS A 121 -11.91 5.04 -1.11
N ASN A 122 -11.44 5.93 -1.98
CA ASN A 122 -11.43 7.38 -1.80
C ASN A 122 -10.77 7.83 -0.48
N SER A 123 -9.72 7.17 -0.06
CA SER A 123 -9.00 7.49 1.17
C SER A 123 -7.49 7.46 0.95
N THR A 124 -6.80 8.46 1.48
CA THR A 124 -5.35 8.53 1.51
C THR A 124 -4.81 8.31 2.91
N THR A 125 -3.51 7.98 3.01
CA THR A 125 -2.85 7.88 4.31
C THR A 125 -2.92 9.21 5.09
N ALA A 126 -2.82 10.34 4.41
CA ALA A 126 -2.92 11.66 5.01
C ALA A 126 -4.32 11.97 5.54
N MET A 127 -5.39 11.53 4.87
CA MET A 127 -6.77 11.68 5.39
C MET A 127 -6.99 10.90 6.68
N VAL A 128 -6.31 9.76 6.84
CA VAL A 128 -6.46 8.89 8.01
C VAL A 128 -5.57 9.33 9.18
N PHE A 129 -4.32 9.66 8.94
CA PHE A 129 -3.32 9.91 9.98
C PHE A 129 -2.87 11.38 10.08
N GLY A 130 -3.33 12.25 9.15
CA GLY A 130 -2.90 13.64 9.07
C GLY A 130 -1.61 13.80 8.28
N ARG A 131 -0.88 14.89 8.54
CA ARG A 131 0.35 15.21 7.79
C ARG A 131 1.46 14.20 8.03
N CYS A 132 2.28 13.98 7.00
CA CYS A 132 3.53 13.23 7.14
C CYS A 132 4.49 13.98 8.09
N LEU A 133 4.89 13.33 9.18
CA LEU A 133 5.78 13.90 10.19
C LEU A 133 7.25 13.65 9.86
N HIS A 134 7.56 12.48 9.29
CA HIS A 134 8.90 12.07 8.89
C HIS A 134 8.83 11.21 7.64
N ARG A 135 9.83 11.37 6.76
CA ARG A 135 9.99 10.57 5.55
C ARG A 135 11.46 10.20 5.40
N TYR A 136 11.71 8.91 5.21
CA TYR A 136 13.03 8.37 4.85
C TYR A 136 12.85 7.51 3.61
N SER A 137 13.29 8.00 2.47
CA SER A 137 13.08 7.35 1.17
C SER A 137 14.21 6.36 0.84
N ILE A 138 13.98 5.50 -0.16
CA ILE A 138 15.05 4.63 -0.70
C ILE A 138 16.26 5.47 -1.15
N ALA A 139 16.03 6.64 -1.75
CA ALA A 139 17.10 7.55 -2.15
C ALA A 139 17.92 8.05 -0.93
N ASP A 140 17.25 8.35 0.19
CA ASP A 140 17.93 8.69 1.43
C ASP A 140 18.74 7.51 1.95
N GLY A 141 18.17 6.30 1.92
CA GLY A 141 18.84 5.08 2.35
C GLY A 141 20.09 4.74 1.51
N ILE A 142 20.05 4.97 0.20
CA ILE A 142 21.21 4.79 -0.70
C ILE A 142 22.28 5.84 -0.38
N ARG A 143 21.89 7.11 -0.23
CA ARG A 143 22.81 8.20 0.12
C ARG A 143 23.52 7.94 1.46
N ASP A 144 22.78 7.43 2.44
CA ASP A 144 23.28 7.16 3.78
C ASP A 144 23.97 5.77 3.90
N HIS A 145 24.12 5.05 2.79
CA HIS A 145 24.71 3.70 2.71
C HIS A 145 23.98 2.61 3.52
N ASN A 146 22.72 2.82 3.86
CA ASN A 146 21.84 1.85 4.53
C ASN A 146 21.15 0.89 3.56
N VAL A 147 21.06 1.29 2.29
CA VAL A 147 20.50 0.49 1.19
C VAL A 147 21.51 0.47 0.04
N LEU A 148 21.72 -0.69 -0.57
CA LEU A 148 22.56 -0.80 -1.75
C LEU A 148 21.91 -0.06 -2.92
N GLY A 149 22.73 0.70 -3.64
CA GLY A 149 22.33 1.29 -4.92
C GLY A 149 22.09 0.20 -5.97
N PHE A 150 21.35 0.53 -7.01
CA PHE A 150 21.14 -0.34 -8.17
C PHE A 150 21.42 0.43 -9.47
N ASP A 151 21.95 -0.28 -10.42
CA ASP A 151 22.14 0.21 -11.77
C ASP A 151 21.21 -0.59 -12.71
N PRO A 152 20.12 0.04 -13.20
CA PRO A 152 19.16 -0.68 -14.03
C PRO A 152 19.77 -1.00 -15.40
N TYR A 153 19.96 -2.27 -15.68
CA TYR A 153 20.37 -2.73 -16.99
C TYR A 153 19.14 -3.17 -17.80
N MET A 154 18.78 -2.36 -18.80
CA MET A 154 17.66 -2.68 -19.68
C MET A 154 18.13 -3.51 -20.87
N VAL A 155 17.56 -4.68 -21.05
CA VAL A 155 17.79 -5.52 -22.21
C VAL A 155 16.58 -5.41 -23.14
N THR A 156 16.82 -4.87 -24.34
CA THR A 156 15.79 -4.90 -25.38
C THR A 156 15.78 -6.30 -26.00
N THR A 157 14.70 -7.03 -25.81
CA THR A 157 14.53 -8.42 -26.29
C THR A 157 14.02 -8.50 -27.73
N TYR A 158 13.56 -7.39 -28.26
CA TYR A 158 13.07 -7.28 -29.64
C TYR A 158 13.39 -5.89 -30.23
N LYS A 159 13.36 -5.77 -31.57
CA LYS A 159 13.48 -4.47 -32.23
C LYS A 159 12.08 -3.89 -32.44
N ASP A 160 11.87 -2.65 -31.97
CA ASP A 160 10.59 -1.93 -32.10
C ASP A 160 10.02 -1.98 -33.51
N SER A 161 10.91 -1.85 -34.54
CA SER A 161 10.49 -1.91 -35.95
C SER A 161 9.94 -3.26 -36.37
N GLU A 162 10.47 -4.35 -35.83
CA GLU A 162 10.04 -5.72 -36.15
C GLU A 162 8.68 -6.02 -35.50
N VAL A 163 8.53 -5.65 -34.21
CA VAL A 163 7.28 -5.82 -33.49
C VAL A 163 6.18 -4.95 -34.09
N ARG A 164 6.47 -3.70 -34.37
CA ARG A 164 5.53 -2.77 -35.03
C ARG A 164 5.06 -3.30 -36.37
N ARG A 165 6.00 -3.80 -37.20
CA ARG A 165 5.68 -4.41 -38.49
C ARG A 165 4.78 -5.62 -38.36
N ALA A 166 5.04 -6.49 -37.38
CA ALA A 166 4.20 -7.67 -37.14
C ALA A 166 2.76 -7.28 -36.78
N VAL A 167 2.58 -6.31 -35.86
CA VAL A 167 1.26 -5.79 -35.49
C VAL A 167 0.58 -5.10 -36.68
N ALA A 168 1.31 -4.29 -37.46
CA ALA A 168 0.78 -3.58 -38.62
C ALA A 168 0.28 -4.56 -39.71
N LEU A 169 1.00 -5.66 -39.95
CA LEU A 169 0.58 -6.70 -40.87
C LEU A 169 -0.66 -7.46 -40.35
N ASP A 170 -0.70 -7.82 -39.08
CA ASP A 170 -1.86 -8.46 -38.46
C ASP A 170 -3.12 -7.60 -38.59
N LYS A 171 -3.01 -6.31 -38.25
CA LYS A 171 -4.14 -5.36 -38.33
C LYS A 171 -4.59 -5.09 -39.76
N ALA A 172 -3.66 -5.05 -40.71
CA ALA A 172 -3.95 -4.91 -42.14
C ALA A 172 -4.47 -6.23 -42.77
N LYS A 173 -4.42 -7.36 -42.03
CA LYS A 173 -4.72 -8.70 -42.55
C LYS A 173 -3.92 -9.00 -43.82
N ALA A 174 -2.62 -8.75 -43.76
CA ALA A 174 -1.69 -8.91 -44.86
C ALA A 174 -0.57 -9.91 -44.49
N GLU A 175 -0.13 -10.71 -45.44
CA GLU A 175 0.95 -11.67 -45.23
C GLU A 175 2.33 -11.04 -45.36
N SER A 176 2.43 -9.98 -46.16
CA SER A 176 3.69 -9.24 -46.34
C SER A 176 3.42 -7.76 -46.51
N ALA A 177 4.51 -6.94 -46.44
CA ALA A 177 4.39 -5.51 -46.65
C ALA A 177 3.99 -5.18 -48.09
N GLU A 178 4.44 -6.00 -49.07
CA GLU A 178 4.06 -5.90 -50.47
C GLU A 178 2.55 -6.15 -50.65
N ASP A 179 2.00 -7.21 -50.00
CA ASP A 179 0.57 -7.48 -49.99
C ASP A 179 -0.22 -6.32 -49.33
N ALA A 180 0.27 -5.81 -48.22
CA ALA A 180 -0.37 -4.68 -47.54
C ALA A 180 -0.42 -3.44 -48.43
N LEU A 181 0.63 -3.14 -49.17
CA LEU A 181 0.74 -1.94 -49.99
C LEU A 181 0.07 -2.05 -51.36
N ALA A 182 -0.23 -3.28 -51.84
CA ALA A 182 -0.93 -3.53 -53.07
C ALA A 182 -2.43 -3.21 -53.03
N ASP A 183 -3.05 -3.23 -51.83
CA ASP A 183 -4.44 -2.87 -51.61
C ASP A 183 -4.57 -1.53 -50.87
N SER A 184 -5.37 -0.63 -51.41
CA SER A 184 -5.49 0.75 -50.88
C SER A 184 -6.07 0.82 -49.46
N VAL A 185 -6.89 -0.14 -49.04
CA VAL A 185 -7.49 -0.20 -47.69
C VAL A 185 -6.48 -0.79 -46.71
N LYS A 186 -5.86 -1.92 -47.07
CA LYS A 186 -4.80 -2.53 -46.28
C LYS A 186 -3.62 -1.58 -46.08
N ALA A 187 -3.22 -0.82 -47.14
CA ALA A 187 -2.11 0.12 -47.07
C ALA A 187 -2.35 1.23 -46.05
N LYS A 188 -3.54 1.78 -45.97
CA LYS A 188 -3.89 2.79 -44.94
C LYS A 188 -3.74 2.24 -43.54
N VAL A 189 -4.25 1.04 -43.27
CA VAL A 189 -4.15 0.39 -41.94
C VAL A 189 -2.69 0.09 -41.63
N PHE A 190 -1.94 -0.49 -42.56
CA PHE A 190 -0.53 -0.82 -42.36
C PHE A 190 0.30 0.44 -42.05
N GLN A 191 0.13 1.51 -42.83
CA GLN A 191 0.83 2.78 -42.62
C GLN A 191 0.49 3.44 -41.27
N HIS A 192 -0.79 3.40 -40.86
CA HIS A 192 -1.22 3.93 -39.57
C HIS A 192 -0.47 3.25 -38.41
N TYR A 193 -0.40 1.92 -38.39
CA TYR A 193 0.32 1.20 -37.32
C TYR A 193 1.86 1.31 -37.44
N MET A 194 2.39 1.57 -38.63
CA MET A 194 3.82 1.85 -38.83
C MET A 194 4.24 3.26 -38.43
N ASP A 195 3.32 4.22 -38.38
CA ASP A 195 3.60 5.59 -37.99
C ASP A 195 3.71 5.70 -36.45
N LYS A 196 4.92 6.08 -35.99
CA LYS A 196 5.20 6.25 -34.55
C LYS A 196 4.47 7.45 -33.93
N SER A 197 4.07 8.42 -34.75
CA SER A 197 3.31 9.59 -34.28
C SER A 197 1.82 9.28 -34.08
N GLU A 198 1.27 8.32 -34.82
CA GLU A 198 -0.13 7.92 -34.71
C GLU A 198 -0.34 6.80 -33.65
N VAL A 199 0.56 5.79 -33.67
CA VAL A 199 0.50 4.68 -32.72
C VAL A 199 1.83 4.57 -31.98
N PRO A 200 1.91 4.95 -30.69
CA PRO A 200 3.12 4.86 -29.88
C PRO A 200 3.51 3.38 -29.61
N MET A 201 4.71 3.12 -29.09
CA MET A 201 5.11 1.77 -28.67
C MET A 201 4.29 1.30 -27.46
N GLY A 202 4.38 2.02 -26.35
CA GLY A 202 3.61 1.79 -25.15
C GLY A 202 2.33 2.61 -25.10
N PRO A 203 1.38 2.32 -24.21
CA PRO A 203 0.17 3.12 -24.05
C PRO A 203 0.51 4.55 -23.60
N MET A 204 -0.21 5.52 -24.13
CA MET A 204 -0.08 6.94 -23.78
C MET A 204 -1.43 7.49 -23.30
N VAL A 205 -1.38 8.68 -22.71
CA VAL A 205 -2.58 9.45 -22.34
C VAL A 205 -2.55 10.74 -23.17
N ASP A 206 -3.65 11.06 -23.86
CA ASP A 206 -3.79 12.29 -24.63
C ASP A 206 -3.97 13.52 -23.72
N GLY A 207 -3.93 14.70 -24.32
CA GLY A 207 -4.13 15.96 -23.60
C GLY A 207 -5.51 16.13 -22.95
N ALA A 208 -6.48 15.25 -23.26
CA ALA A 208 -7.81 15.20 -22.66
C ALA A 208 -7.92 14.12 -21.56
N GLY A 209 -6.86 13.37 -21.28
CA GLY A 209 -6.83 12.30 -20.27
C GLY A 209 -7.29 10.93 -20.76
N ASN A 210 -7.54 10.74 -22.09
CA ASN A 210 -7.93 9.46 -22.63
C ASN A 210 -6.72 8.58 -22.90
N ARG A 211 -6.84 7.27 -22.62
CA ARG A 211 -5.81 6.29 -22.92
C ARG A 211 -5.75 6.01 -24.43
N ILE A 212 -4.58 6.16 -25.03
CA ILE A 212 -4.25 5.75 -26.39
C ILE A 212 -3.51 4.42 -26.30
N SER A 213 -4.01 3.41 -26.98
CA SER A 213 -3.36 2.09 -27.06
C SER A 213 -2.09 2.16 -27.88
N GLY A 214 -1.02 1.55 -27.36
CA GLY A 214 0.26 1.40 -28.08
C GLY A 214 0.37 0.04 -28.77
N ILE A 215 1.46 -0.14 -29.48
CA ILE A 215 1.81 -1.41 -30.17
C ILE A 215 1.86 -2.57 -29.16
N GLU A 216 2.35 -2.35 -27.95
CA GLU A 216 2.44 -3.35 -26.90
C GLU A 216 1.08 -3.90 -26.44
N ASP A 217 0.02 -3.11 -26.55
CA ASP A 217 -1.35 -3.56 -26.21
C ASP A 217 -1.89 -4.63 -27.19
N PHE A 218 -1.24 -4.82 -28.34
CA PHE A 218 -1.62 -5.79 -29.39
C PHE A 218 -0.71 -7.02 -29.44
N LEU A 219 0.27 -7.10 -28.56
CA LEU A 219 1.10 -8.29 -28.36
C LEU A 219 0.33 -9.21 -27.43
N GLY A 220 -0.22 -10.27 -27.94
CA GLY A 220 -0.98 -11.29 -27.20
C GLY A 220 -0.14 -12.12 -26.24
#